data_c3ffd7ddf63e7beb3dc237e78cca5d52
#
_entry.id   c3ffd7ddf63e7beb3dc237e78cca5d52
#
_cell.length_a   1.000
_cell.length_b   1.000
_cell.length_c   1.000
_cell.angle_alpha   90.00
_cell.angle_beta   90.00
_cell.angle_gamma   90.00
#
_symmetry.space_group_name_H-M   'P 1'
#
loop_
_entity.id
_entity.type
_entity.pdbx_description
1 polymer ?
#
loop_
_entity_poly.entity_id
_entity_poly.type
_entity_poly.pdbx_seq_one_letter_code
_entity_poly.pdbx_strand_id
1 'polypeptide(L)'
;MSSAALYADFFGLRERPFKLAPDPDFIFWSDQHRKAFTVLEYGILTHAPITLVTGEIGAGKTTLVQALLRRLEEDLTVGLVSNAQGGRGELLSWVLGSLDIQMPHDSRYADMFSALQRFLLDEYAAGRRVVLIFDEAQNLSTEGIEELRMLTNINTGKDELIQLILVGQPELRDMVRAPQMRQLAQRISASFHLGRMDGGMVAEYITHRLRHVGGSGREFTPQACERIAEISQGVPRLVNQLADMSMLYAWSKNSGEVGIGTVESVLADGLFIWDRPDAEEAADAAGGGGARGGPEAPSERSE
;
A
#
# COMPACT_ATOMS: atom_id res chain seq x y z
N MET A 1 20.85 12.40 26.54
CA MET A 1 19.47 11.90 26.41
C MET A 1 19.20 11.70 24.92
N SER A 2 18.94 10.49 24.48
CA SER A 2 18.63 10.23 23.07
C SER A 2 17.30 10.91 22.74
N SER A 3 17.28 11.74 21.69
CA SER A 3 16.11 12.49 21.19
C SER A 3 14.91 11.59 20.79
N ALA A 4 15.06 10.28 20.86
CA ALA A 4 14.06 9.28 20.46
C ALA A 4 13.06 8.91 21.56
N ALA A 5 13.30 9.29 22.83
CA ALA A 5 12.53 8.82 23.98
C ALA A 5 11.48 9.81 24.51
N LEU A 6 11.24 10.92 23.79
CA LEU A 6 10.41 12.07 24.20
C LEU A 6 9.34 11.76 25.27
N TYR A 7 8.31 10.99 24.93
CA TYR A 7 7.24 10.62 25.85
C TYR A 7 7.27 9.13 26.24
N ALA A 8 8.11 8.31 25.57
CA ALA A 8 8.10 6.87 25.78
C ALA A 8 8.42 6.49 27.22
N ASP A 9 9.45 7.11 27.82
CA ASP A 9 9.84 6.87 29.22
C ASP A 9 8.73 7.24 30.20
N PHE A 10 7.99 8.33 29.92
CA PHE A 10 6.86 8.77 30.75
C PHE A 10 5.73 7.75 30.81
N PHE A 11 5.42 7.10 29.68
CA PHE A 11 4.42 6.03 29.60
C PHE A 11 4.99 4.64 29.90
N GLY A 12 6.26 4.51 30.28
CA GLY A 12 6.91 3.24 30.56
C GLY A 12 7.07 2.33 29.32
N LEU A 13 7.17 2.96 28.11
CA LEU A 13 7.32 2.27 26.85
C LEU A 13 8.80 2.11 26.48
N ARG A 14 9.14 1.02 25.81
CA ARG A 14 10.52 0.76 25.33
C ARG A 14 10.93 1.69 24.20
N GLU A 15 9.95 2.14 23.41
CA GLU A 15 10.12 3.03 22.24
C GLU A 15 8.79 3.64 21.84
N ARG A 16 8.81 4.57 20.87
CA ARG A 16 7.58 5.20 20.36
C ARG A 16 6.71 4.16 19.61
N PRO A 17 5.43 3.99 19.99
CA PRO A 17 4.55 2.99 19.39
C PRO A 17 4.09 3.35 17.98
N PHE A 18 3.97 4.66 17.65
CA PHE A 18 3.32 5.14 16.43
C PHE A 18 4.30 5.75 15.42
N LYS A 19 5.42 5.06 15.18
CA LYS A 19 6.38 5.44 14.13
C LYS A 19 5.73 5.37 12.75
N LEU A 20 6.08 6.31 11.86
CA LEU A 20 5.56 6.36 10.48
C LEU A 20 6.36 5.50 9.51
N ALA A 21 7.61 5.18 9.84
CA ALA A 21 8.44 4.29 9.03
C ALA A 21 7.82 2.87 9.02
N PRO A 22 7.75 2.22 7.85
CA PRO A 22 7.34 0.83 7.77
C PRO A 22 8.25 -0.04 8.63
N ASP A 23 7.64 -0.86 9.48
CA ASP A 23 8.34 -1.81 10.33
C ASP A 23 7.52 -3.10 10.42
N PRO A 24 8.00 -4.21 9.82
CA PRO A 24 7.26 -5.46 9.79
C PRO A 24 7.11 -6.12 11.17
N ASP A 25 7.90 -5.72 12.17
CA ASP A 25 7.72 -6.21 13.54
C ASP A 25 6.48 -5.61 14.21
N PHE A 26 6.05 -4.44 13.74
CA PHE A 26 4.84 -3.74 14.20
C PHE A 26 3.59 -4.07 13.38
N ILE A 27 3.62 -5.06 12.50
CA ILE A 27 2.46 -5.36 11.66
C ILE A 27 1.26 -5.80 12.51
N PHE A 28 0.14 -5.13 12.31
CA PHE A 28 -1.13 -5.53 12.87
C PHE A 28 -1.84 -6.48 11.90
N TRP A 29 -1.85 -7.75 12.23
CA TRP A 29 -2.47 -8.79 11.42
C TRP A 29 -4.00 -8.76 11.53
N SER A 30 -4.64 -7.73 10.96
CA SER A 30 -6.10 -7.76 10.77
C SER A 30 -6.49 -8.86 9.78
N ASP A 31 -7.78 -9.20 9.73
CA ASP A 31 -8.27 -10.19 8.76
C ASP A 31 -7.99 -9.79 7.31
N GLN A 32 -8.03 -8.51 6.99
CA GLN A 32 -7.68 -8.01 5.66
C GLN A 32 -6.18 -8.19 5.36
N HIS A 33 -5.29 -7.89 6.31
CA HIS A 33 -3.85 -8.11 6.15
C HIS A 33 -3.51 -9.59 6.01
N ARG A 34 -4.15 -10.48 6.79
CA ARG A 34 -3.99 -11.94 6.63
C ARG A 34 -4.42 -12.42 5.25
N LYS A 35 -5.59 -11.97 4.77
CA LYS A 35 -6.10 -12.30 3.43
C LYS A 35 -5.18 -11.79 2.32
N ALA A 36 -4.72 -10.52 2.41
CA ALA A 36 -3.79 -9.96 1.45
C ALA A 36 -2.47 -10.74 1.41
N PHE A 37 -1.95 -11.10 2.58
CA PHE A 37 -0.74 -11.90 2.70
C PHE A 37 -0.92 -13.30 2.12
N THR A 38 -2.04 -13.96 2.41
CA THR A 38 -2.38 -15.27 1.82
C THR A 38 -2.46 -15.21 0.29
N VAL A 39 -2.99 -14.12 -0.27
CA VAL A 39 -3.05 -13.94 -1.74
C VAL A 39 -1.63 -13.78 -2.32
N LEU A 40 -0.73 -13.07 -1.63
CA LEU A 40 0.67 -12.96 -2.04
C LEU A 40 1.39 -14.32 -1.99
N GLU A 41 1.26 -15.06 -0.89
CA GLU A 41 1.83 -16.41 -0.74
C GLU A 41 1.25 -17.36 -1.79
N TYR A 42 -0.07 -17.35 -1.99
CA TYR A 42 -0.74 -18.16 -3.01
C TYR A 42 -0.19 -17.87 -4.42
N GLY A 43 -0.02 -16.59 -4.77
CA GLY A 43 0.56 -16.20 -6.06
C GLY A 43 1.94 -16.80 -6.27
N ILE A 44 2.81 -16.74 -5.26
CA ILE A 44 4.16 -17.33 -5.32
C ILE A 44 4.10 -18.86 -5.44
N LEU A 45 3.32 -19.51 -4.59
CA LEU A 45 3.22 -20.98 -4.55
C LEU A 45 2.61 -21.58 -5.82
N THR A 46 1.64 -20.89 -6.43
CA THR A 46 0.96 -21.38 -7.65
C THR A 46 1.64 -20.92 -8.94
N HIS A 47 2.79 -20.26 -8.85
CA HIS A 47 3.50 -19.69 -10.00
C HIS A 47 2.63 -18.72 -10.81
N ALA A 48 1.81 -17.92 -10.12
CA ALA A 48 0.97 -16.92 -10.75
C ALA A 48 1.83 -15.90 -11.53
N PRO A 49 1.57 -15.68 -12.82
CA PRO A 49 2.35 -14.72 -13.61
C PRO A 49 2.34 -13.33 -13.01
N ILE A 50 1.16 -12.89 -12.55
CA ILE A 50 0.99 -11.59 -11.90
C ILE A 50 0.06 -11.74 -10.70
N THR A 51 0.52 -11.24 -9.54
CA THR A 51 -0.29 -11.02 -8.33
C THR A 51 -0.43 -9.52 -8.08
N LEU A 52 -1.65 -9.05 -7.82
CA LEU A 52 -1.95 -7.64 -7.63
C LEU A 52 -2.44 -7.37 -6.21
N VAL A 53 -1.78 -6.47 -5.48
CA VAL A 53 -2.26 -5.96 -4.19
C VAL A 53 -2.42 -4.45 -4.25
N THR A 54 -3.64 -3.97 -4.05
CA THR A 54 -3.92 -2.54 -4.03
C THR A 54 -4.49 -2.11 -2.68
N GLY A 55 -4.47 -0.83 -2.41
CA GLY A 55 -5.06 -0.26 -1.18
C GLY A 55 -4.65 1.20 -1.00
N GLU A 56 -5.36 1.90 -0.12
CA GLU A 56 -5.16 3.31 0.15
C GLU A 56 -3.73 3.65 0.59
N ILE A 57 -3.35 4.92 0.44
CA ILE A 57 -2.08 5.44 0.97
C ILE A 57 -2.03 5.18 2.47
N GLY A 58 -0.92 4.59 2.94
CA GLY A 58 -0.75 4.30 4.37
C GLY A 58 -1.53 3.11 4.91
N ALA A 59 -2.17 2.30 4.05
CA ALA A 59 -2.87 1.07 4.45
C ALA A 59 -1.94 -0.07 4.91
N GLY A 60 -0.62 0.09 4.83
CA GLY A 60 0.34 -0.92 5.28
C GLY A 60 0.85 -1.87 4.18
N LYS A 61 0.63 -1.55 2.90
CA LYS A 61 1.09 -2.36 1.76
C LYS A 61 2.59 -2.65 1.78
N THR A 62 3.41 -1.62 1.94
CA THR A 62 4.88 -1.77 2.00
C THR A 62 5.31 -2.61 3.21
N THR A 63 4.64 -2.48 4.36
CA THR A 63 4.89 -3.33 5.53
C THR A 63 4.55 -4.79 5.24
N LEU A 64 3.48 -5.04 4.48
CA LEU A 64 3.08 -6.38 4.05
C LEU A 64 4.12 -7.00 3.10
N VAL A 65 4.65 -6.21 2.14
CA VAL A 65 5.75 -6.64 1.25
C VAL A 65 6.99 -6.99 2.06
N GLN A 66 7.38 -6.15 3.03
CA GLN A 66 8.52 -6.44 3.89
C GLN A 66 8.33 -7.69 4.74
N ALA A 67 7.10 -7.93 5.23
CA ALA A 67 6.76 -9.16 5.95
C ALA A 67 6.84 -10.40 5.02
N LEU A 68 6.43 -10.26 3.76
CA LEU A 68 6.58 -11.30 2.75
C LEU A 68 8.05 -11.62 2.51
N LEU A 69 8.88 -10.62 2.24
CA LEU A 69 10.32 -10.78 1.98
C LEU A 69 11.05 -11.54 3.09
N ARG A 70 10.63 -11.37 4.35
CA ARG A 70 11.21 -12.11 5.50
C ARG A 70 10.85 -13.60 5.54
N ARG A 71 9.84 -14.02 4.79
CA ARG A 71 9.33 -15.40 4.78
C ARG A 71 9.66 -16.16 3.51
N LEU A 72 10.22 -15.48 2.51
CA LEU A 72 10.60 -16.13 1.26
C LEU A 72 11.74 -17.12 1.48
N GLU A 73 11.63 -18.25 0.82
CA GLU A 73 12.60 -19.34 0.86
C GLU A 73 13.87 -19.01 0.06
N GLU A 74 14.96 -19.72 0.36
CA GLU A 74 16.27 -19.50 -0.29
C GLU A 74 16.30 -19.89 -1.78
N ASP A 75 15.28 -20.61 -2.27
CA ASP A 75 15.12 -20.99 -3.68
C ASP A 75 14.48 -19.90 -4.54
N LEU A 76 14.20 -18.73 -3.96
CA LEU A 76 13.62 -17.58 -4.65
C LEU A 76 14.64 -16.45 -4.81
N THR A 77 14.87 -16.04 -6.05
CA THR A 77 15.60 -14.82 -6.36
C THR A 77 14.62 -13.67 -6.47
N VAL A 78 14.76 -12.67 -5.61
CA VAL A 78 13.79 -11.57 -5.50
C VAL A 78 14.41 -10.25 -5.92
N GLY A 79 13.79 -9.59 -6.90
CA GLY A 79 14.04 -8.19 -7.23
C GLY A 79 12.95 -7.30 -6.65
N LEU A 80 13.32 -6.30 -5.84
CA LEU A 80 12.40 -5.29 -5.32
C LEU A 80 12.64 -3.96 -6.04
N VAL A 81 11.63 -3.49 -6.75
CA VAL A 81 11.63 -2.19 -7.42
C VAL A 81 10.65 -1.29 -6.68
N SER A 82 11.19 -0.33 -5.92
CA SER A 82 10.38 0.64 -5.18
C SER A 82 10.34 1.94 -5.94
N ASN A 83 9.12 2.47 -6.13
CA ASN A 83 8.89 3.77 -6.76
C ASN A 83 9.51 3.89 -8.17
N ALA A 84 9.36 2.87 -9.00
CA ALA A 84 9.79 2.92 -10.39
C ALA A 84 9.00 4.03 -11.11
N GLN A 85 9.74 4.92 -11.76
CA GLN A 85 9.21 5.97 -12.61
C GLN A 85 9.87 5.85 -13.98
N GLY A 86 9.16 6.26 -15.03
CA GLY A 86 9.74 6.27 -16.36
C GLY A 86 8.99 5.41 -17.36
N GLY A 87 9.45 5.52 -18.62
CA GLY A 87 8.91 4.83 -19.77
C GLY A 87 9.66 3.53 -20.07
N ARG A 88 9.42 3.06 -21.28
CA ARG A 88 10.03 1.84 -21.83
C ARG A 88 11.56 1.91 -21.80
N GLY A 89 12.20 0.88 -21.28
CA GLY A 89 13.65 0.75 -21.15
C GLY A 89 14.21 1.27 -19.82
N GLU A 90 13.62 2.31 -19.22
CA GLU A 90 13.99 2.74 -17.87
C GLU A 90 13.54 1.68 -16.84
N LEU A 91 12.33 1.15 -17.02
CA LEU A 91 11.82 0.08 -16.17
C LEU A 91 12.73 -1.16 -16.22
N LEU A 92 13.18 -1.56 -17.41
CA LEU A 92 14.09 -2.69 -17.56
C LEU A 92 15.43 -2.45 -16.83
N SER A 93 15.93 -1.22 -16.84
CA SER A 93 17.13 -0.84 -16.07
C SER A 93 16.92 -1.00 -14.56
N TRP A 94 15.74 -0.61 -14.03
CA TRP A 94 15.38 -0.81 -12.64
C TRP A 94 15.29 -2.31 -12.28
N VAL A 95 14.70 -3.11 -13.18
CA VAL A 95 14.63 -4.58 -13.03
C VAL A 95 16.01 -5.19 -12.95
N LEU A 96 16.89 -4.86 -13.91
CA LEU A 96 18.27 -5.36 -13.91
C LEU A 96 19.02 -4.97 -12.63
N GLY A 97 18.88 -3.70 -12.22
CA GLY A 97 19.49 -3.21 -10.98
C GLY A 97 18.98 -3.94 -9.74
N SER A 98 17.68 -4.27 -9.67
CA SER A 98 17.06 -4.98 -8.55
C SER A 98 17.51 -6.45 -8.44
N LEU A 99 17.99 -7.02 -9.55
CA LEU A 99 18.55 -8.38 -9.65
C LEU A 99 20.09 -8.40 -9.62
N ASP A 100 20.73 -7.25 -9.37
CA ASP A 100 22.19 -7.05 -9.36
C ASP A 100 22.87 -7.40 -10.70
N ILE A 101 22.14 -7.25 -11.81
CA ILE A 101 22.66 -7.48 -13.16
C ILE A 101 23.36 -6.20 -13.65
N GLN A 102 24.68 -6.22 -13.72
CA GLN A 102 25.49 -5.08 -14.13
C GLN A 102 25.45 -4.88 -15.65
N MET A 103 25.09 -3.68 -16.09
CA MET A 103 25.07 -3.27 -17.50
C MET A 103 25.77 -1.92 -17.69
N PRO A 104 26.45 -1.71 -18.83
CA PRO A 104 26.94 -0.38 -19.20
C PRO A 104 25.80 0.64 -19.29
N HIS A 105 26.09 1.89 -18.97
CA HIS A 105 25.09 2.97 -18.88
C HIS A 105 24.39 3.30 -20.22
N ASP A 106 25.05 3.00 -21.34
CA ASP A 106 24.60 3.24 -22.70
C ASP A 106 24.09 1.97 -23.41
N SER A 107 23.77 0.93 -22.61
CA SER A 107 23.28 -0.34 -23.17
C SER A 107 21.98 -0.16 -23.90
N ARG A 108 21.87 -0.75 -25.10
CA ARG A 108 20.63 -0.76 -25.87
C ARG A 108 19.59 -1.66 -25.16
N TYR A 109 18.32 -1.35 -25.36
CA TYR A 109 17.20 -2.13 -24.86
C TYR A 109 17.33 -3.64 -25.16
N ALA A 110 17.69 -3.99 -26.40
CA ALA A 110 17.86 -5.37 -26.81
C ALA A 110 18.95 -6.13 -26.02
N ASP A 111 20.05 -5.41 -25.68
CA ASP A 111 21.15 -5.98 -24.93
C ASP A 111 20.74 -6.20 -23.46
N MET A 112 20.00 -5.23 -22.87
CA MET A 112 19.43 -5.33 -21.53
C MET A 112 18.41 -6.48 -21.43
N PHE A 113 17.51 -6.59 -22.41
CA PHE A 113 16.52 -7.65 -22.46
C PHE A 113 17.17 -9.04 -22.60
N SER A 114 18.21 -9.15 -23.43
CA SER A 114 18.97 -10.39 -23.60
C SER A 114 19.73 -10.78 -22.32
N ALA A 115 20.24 -9.80 -21.56
CA ALA A 115 20.87 -10.03 -20.29
C ALA A 115 19.88 -10.57 -19.25
N LEU A 116 18.68 -9.97 -19.17
CA LEU A 116 17.62 -10.48 -18.30
C LEU A 116 17.19 -11.90 -18.69
N GLN A 117 16.97 -12.18 -19.98
CA GLN A 117 16.62 -13.52 -20.43
C GLN A 117 17.66 -14.56 -20.03
N ARG A 118 18.94 -14.26 -20.21
CA ARG A 118 20.03 -15.16 -19.83
C ARG A 118 20.02 -15.42 -18.34
N PHE A 119 19.91 -14.37 -17.54
CA PHE A 119 19.83 -14.48 -16.08
C PHE A 119 18.68 -15.39 -15.65
N LEU A 120 17.46 -15.18 -16.20
CA LEU A 120 16.30 -16.00 -15.89
C LEU A 120 16.48 -17.48 -16.24
N LEU A 121 17.16 -17.78 -17.36
CA LEU A 121 17.49 -19.14 -17.75
C LEU A 121 18.53 -19.77 -16.83
N ASP A 122 19.52 -19.01 -16.38
CA ASP A 122 20.56 -19.47 -15.44
C ASP A 122 19.94 -19.76 -14.06
N GLU A 123 19.03 -18.89 -13.57
CA GLU A 123 18.29 -19.11 -12.33
C GLU A 123 17.42 -20.37 -12.42
N TYR A 124 16.69 -20.53 -13.52
CA TYR A 124 15.85 -21.71 -13.77
C TYR A 124 16.69 -23.00 -13.82
N ALA A 125 17.84 -22.97 -14.51
CA ALA A 125 18.76 -24.12 -14.58
C ALA A 125 19.35 -24.46 -13.20
N ALA A 126 19.48 -23.49 -12.32
CA ALA A 126 19.92 -23.67 -10.93
C ALA A 126 18.77 -24.11 -9.98
N GLY A 127 17.55 -24.28 -10.50
CA GLY A 127 16.37 -24.65 -9.72
C GLY A 127 15.78 -23.50 -8.92
N ARG A 128 16.17 -22.25 -9.17
CA ARG A 128 15.64 -21.07 -8.51
C ARG A 128 14.58 -20.39 -9.38
N ARG A 129 13.65 -19.72 -8.71
CA ARG A 129 12.57 -18.95 -9.33
C ARG A 129 12.81 -17.45 -9.12
N VAL A 130 12.41 -16.64 -10.07
CA VAL A 130 12.57 -15.19 -9.99
C VAL A 130 11.23 -14.51 -9.75
N VAL A 131 11.16 -13.72 -8.69
CA VAL A 131 10.00 -12.90 -8.31
C VAL A 131 10.40 -11.44 -8.34
N LEU A 132 9.73 -10.63 -9.15
CA LEU A 132 9.87 -9.17 -9.13
C LEU A 132 8.70 -8.53 -8.41
N ILE A 133 9.01 -7.71 -7.42
CA ILE A 133 8.03 -6.96 -6.65
C ILE A 133 8.14 -5.49 -7.02
N PHE A 134 7.04 -4.91 -7.50
CA PHE A 134 6.93 -3.48 -7.80
C PHE A 134 6.07 -2.82 -6.73
N ASP A 135 6.69 -2.05 -5.83
CA ASP A 135 5.96 -1.23 -4.86
C ASP A 135 5.71 0.17 -5.45
N GLU A 136 4.57 0.77 -5.11
CA GLU A 136 4.06 2.03 -5.70
C GLU A 136 3.90 1.95 -7.23
N ALA A 137 3.43 0.80 -7.73
CA ALA A 137 3.33 0.51 -9.16
C ALA A 137 2.34 1.41 -9.92
N GLN A 138 1.47 2.18 -9.26
CA GLN A 138 0.65 3.22 -9.90
C GLN A 138 1.49 4.37 -10.49
N ASN A 139 2.76 4.50 -10.11
CA ASN A 139 3.67 5.50 -10.65
C ASN A 139 4.25 5.10 -12.02
N LEU A 140 4.03 3.85 -12.44
CA LEU A 140 4.45 3.39 -13.76
C LEU A 140 3.59 4.01 -14.86
N SER A 141 4.23 4.39 -15.96
CA SER A 141 3.49 4.80 -17.16
C SER A 141 2.73 3.62 -17.79
N THR A 142 1.79 3.93 -18.67
CA THR A 142 1.09 2.90 -19.46
C THR A 142 2.07 2.01 -20.22
N GLU A 143 3.12 2.60 -20.81
CA GLU A 143 4.18 1.90 -21.52
C GLU A 143 5.01 1.00 -20.56
N GLY A 144 5.28 1.46 -19.34
CA GLY A 144 5.97 0.69 -18.31
C GLY A 144 5.16 -0.53 -17.90
N ILE A 145 3.86 -0.37 -17.68
CA ILE A 145 2.97 -1.51 -17.37
C ILE A 145 2.89 -2.50 -18.52
N GLU A 146 2.87 -2.02 -19.78
CA GLU A 146 2.91 -2.90 -20.96
C GLU A 146 4.26 -3.62 -21.07
N GLU A 147 5.36 -2.97 -20.68
CA GLU A 147 6.67 -3.62 -20.59
C GLU A 147 6.68 -4.76 -19.57
N LEU A 148 6.05 -4.59 -18.40
CA LEU A 148 5.86 -5.67 -17.42
C LEU A 148 5.14 -6.88 -18.03
N ARG A 149 4.08 -6.63 -18.83
CA ARG A 149 3.39 -7.70 -19.55
C ARG A 149 4.33 -8.44 -20.51
N MET A 150 5.24 -7.73 -21.18
CA MET A 150 6.23 -8.36 -22.06
C MET A 150 7.21 -9.23 -21.27
N LEU A 151 7.62 -8.81 -20.08
CA LEU A 151 8.50 -9.62 -19.22
C LEU A 151 7.85 -10.95 -18.84
N THR A 152 6.55 -10.98 -18.55
CA THR A 152 5.84 -12.22 -18.23
C THR A 152 5.70 -13.19 -19.42
N ASN A 153 6.09 -12.80 -20.64
CA ASN A 153 6.16 -13.71 -21.79
C ASN A 153 7.47 -14.50 -21.86
N ILE A 154 8.43 -14.18 -20.99
CA ILE A 154 9.70 -14.92 -20.94
C ILE A 154 9.44 -16.27 -20.27
N ASN A 155 9.44 -17.34 -21.06
CA ASN A 155 9.13 -18.69 -20.61
C ASN A 155 10.00 -19.73 -21.35
N THR A 156 10.00 -20.97 -20.86
CA THR A 156 10.69 -22.12 -21.52
C THR A 156 9.77 -22.86 -22.49
N GLY A 157 8.56 -22.36 -22.77
CA GLY A 157 7.50 -23.05 -23.50
C GLY A 157 6.60 -23.92 -22.60
N LYS A 158 7.03 -24.26 -21.39
CA LYS A 158 6.25 -24.99 -20.37
C LYS A 158 6.11 -24.20 -19.08
N ASP A 159 7.18 -23.54 -18.64
CA ASP A 159 7.25 -22.86 -17.35
C ASP A 159 7.53 -21.37 -17.53
N GLU A 160 6.81 -20.56 -16.77
CA GLU A 160 7.08 -19.14 -16.67
C GLU A 160 8.33 -18.91 -15.81
N LEU A 161 9.27 -18.12 -16.33
CA LEU A 161 10.56 -17.88 -15.68
C LEU A 161 10.53 -16.74 -14.66
N ILE A 162 9.47 -15.93 -14.67
CA ILE A 162 9.35 -14.74 -13.86
C ILE A 162 7.93 -14.58 -13.34
N GLN A 163 7.82 -14.21 -12.08
CA GLN A 163 6.56 -13.87 -11.43
C GLN A 163 6.59 -12.40 -11.04
N LEU A 164 5.49 -11.69 -11.22
CA LEU A 164 5.35 -10.30 -10.86
C LEU A 164 4.39 -10.14 -9.68
N ILE A 165 4.79 -9.34 -8.70
CA ILE A 165 3.91 -8.84 -7.64
C ILE A 165 3.79 -7.33 -7.81
N LEU A 166 2.60 -6.85 -8.16
CA LEU A 166 2.31 -5.44 -8.31
C LEU A 166 1.60 -4.94 -7.06
N VAL A 167 2.20 -3.98 -6.39
CA VAL A 167 1.65 -3.37 -5.18
C VAL A 167 1.48 -1.88 -5.43
N GLY A 168 0.29 -1.34 -5.15
CA GLY A 168 0.03 0.07 -5.44
C GLY A 168 -1.25 0.60 -4.83
N GLN A 169 -1.56 1.84 -5.17
CA GLN A 169 -2.75 2.56 -4.75
C GLN A 169 -3.98 2.11 -5.59
N PRO A 170 -5.20 2.54 -5.25
CA PRO A 170 -6.42 2.17 -5.99
C PRO A 170 -6.32 2.49 -7.49
N GLU A 171 -5.61 3.55 -7.87
CA GLU A 171 -5.38 3.99 -9.25
C GLU A 171 -4.71 2.89 -10.09
N LEU A 172 -3.83 2.08 -9.49
CA LEU A 172 -3.23 0.92 -10.16
C LEU A 172 -4.30 -0.06 -10.61
N ARG A 173 -5.32 -0.30 -9.78
CA ARG A 173 -6.45 -1.19 -10.12
C ARG A 173 -7.25 -0.64 -11.29
N ASP A 174 -7.49 0.67 -11.30
CA ASP A 174 -8.25 1.32 -12.37
C ASP A 174 -7.45 1.33 -13.68
N MET A 175 -6.13 1.56 -13.59
CA MET A 175 -5.22 1.47 -14.71
C MET A 175 -5.22 0.06 -15.34
N VAL A 176 -5.13 -0.99 -14.53
CA VAL A 176 -5.17 -2.40 -15.00
C VAL A 176 -6.52 -2.77 -15.62
N ARG A 177 -7.62 -2.17 -15.15
CA ARG A 177 -8.97 -2.39 -15.68
C ARG A 177 -9.25 -1.65 -16.98
N ALA A 178 -8.42 -0.70 -17.35
CA ALA A 178 -8.59 0.07 -18.57
C ALA A 178 -8.59 -0.84 -19.82
N PRO A 179 -9.40 -0.53 -20.84
CA PRO A 179 -9.56 -1.40 -22.03
C PRO A 179 -8.25 -1.75 -22.73
N GLN A 180 -7.29 -0.84 -22.75
CA GLN A 180 -5.96 -1.05 -23.33
C GLN A 180 -5.11 -2.07 -22.55
N MET A 181 -5.41 -2.31 -21.27
CA MET A 181 -4.68 -3.23 -20.38
C MET A 181 -5.30 -4.63 -20.29
N ARG A 182 -6.29 -4.95 -21.14
CA ARG A 182 -7.01 -6.22 -21.08
C ARG A 182 -6.07 -7.44 -21.10
N GLN A 183 -4.99 -7.40 -21.87
CA GLN A 183 -4.05 -8.52 -21.96
C GLN A 183 -3.24 -8.71 -20.66
N LEU A 184 -2.85 -7.63 -20.00
CA LEU A 184 -2.22 -7.70 -18.68
C LEU A 184 -3.21 -8.19 -17.63
N ALA A 185 -4.44 -7.66 -17.63
CA ALA A 185 -5.49 -8.07 -16.69
C ALA A 185 -5.78 -9.58 -16.75
N GLN A 186 -5.71 -10.20 -17.93
CA GLN A 186 -5.89 -11.66 -18.10
C GLN A 186 -4.76 -12.50 -17.48
N ARG A 187 -3.59 -11.91 -17.22
CA ARG A 187 -2.46 -12.55 -16.55
C ARG A 187 -2.46 -12.41 -15.04
N ILE A 188 -3.32 -11.55 -14.49
CA ILE A 188 -3.49 -11.42 -13.04
C ILE A 188 -4.29 -12.62 -12.55
N SER A 189 -3.60 -13.54 -11.90
CA SER A 189 -4.20 -14.77 -11.37
C SER A 189 -4.72 -14.62 -9.96
N ALA A 190 -4.18 -13.65 -9.20
CA ALA A 190 -4.57 -13.36 -7.83
C ALA A 190 -4.59 -11.85 -7.59
N SER A 191 -5.63 -11.35 -6.93
CA SER A 191 -5.71 -9.93 -6.58
C SER A 191 -6.41 -9.72 -5.24
N PHE A 192 -5.94 -8.71 -4.50
CA PHE A 192 -6.56 -8.28 -3.25
C PHE A 192 -6.54 -6.76 -3.13
N HIS A 193 -7.59 -6.21 -2.55
CA HIS A 193 -7.65 -4.79 -2.21
C HIS A 193 -7.69 -4.62 -0.69
N LEU A 194 -6.67 -3.96 -0.14
CA LEU A 194 -6.54 -3.67 1.28
C LEU A 194 -7.32 -2.40 1.61
N GLY A 195 -8.46 -2.57 2.23
CA GLY A 195 -9.34 -1.47 2.64
C GLY A 195 -8.88 -0.75 3.90
N ARG A 196 -9.65 0.26 4.29
CA ARG A 196 -9.47 1.01 5.54
C ARG A 196 -9.91 0.17 6.74
N MET A 197 -9.39 0.46 7.92
CA MET A 197 -9.85 -0.13 9.18
C MET A 197 -11.20 0.47 9.58
N ASP A 198 -12.09 -0.35 10.13
CA ASP A 198 -13.27 0.18 10.83
C ASP A 198 -12.91 0.73 12.22
N GLY A 199 -13.86 1.40 12.87
CA GLY A 199 -13.62 2.04 14.17
C GLY A 199 -13.17 1.07 15.27
N GLY A 200 -13.72 -0.14 15.28
CA GLY A 200 -13.32 -1.20 16.22
C GLY A 200 -11.89 -1.66 15.97
N MET A 201 -11.53 -1.88 14.72
CA MET A 201 -10.16 -2.23 14.32
C MET A 201 -9.15 -1.13 14.67
N VAL A 202 -9.51 0.15 14.59
CA VAL A 202 -8.60 1.24 14.98
C VAL A 202 -8.26 1.17 16.46
N ALA A 203 -9.21 0.91 17.35
CA ALA A 203 -8.95 0.75 18.79
C ALA A 203 -8.07 -0.47 19.06
N GLU A 204 -8.31 -1.60 18.38
CA GLU A 204 -7.47 -2.79 18.48
C GLU A 204 -6.05 -2.53 17.96
N TYR A 205 -5.91 -1.80 16.86
CA TYR A 205 -4.65 -1.39 16.28
C TYR A 205 -3.82 -0.53 17.25
N ILE A 206 -4.42 0.50 17.84
CA ILE A 206 -3.78 1.37 18.85
C ILE A 206 -3.30 0.51 20.03
N THR A 207 -4.16 -0.34 20.55
CA THR A 207 -3.85 -1.26 21.65
C THR A 207 -2.69 -2.21 21.29
N HIS A 208 -2.71 -2.77 20.07
CA HIS A 208 -1.65 -3.66 19.58
C HIS A 208 -0.29 -2.94 19.55
N ARG A 209 -0.25 -1.73 18.98
CA ARG A 209 0.96 -0.92 18.88
C ARG A 209 1.56 -0.59 20.25
N LEU A 210 0.72 -0.22 21.21
CA LEU A 210 1.14 0.08 22.59
C LEU A 210 1.69 -1.16 23.27
N ARG A 211 1.00 -2.29 23.22
CA ARG A 211 1.45 -3.56 23.81
C ARG A 211 2.75 -4.06 23.22
N HIS A 212 2.94 -3.87 21.91
CA HIS A 212 4.17 -4.25 21.23
C HIS A 212 5.41 -3.59 21.83
N VAL A 213 5.31 -2.36 22.28
CA VAL A 213 6.41 -1.62 22.93
C VAL A 213 6.41 -1.71 24.47
N GLY A 214 5.60 -2.59 25.04
CA GLY A 214 5.57 -2.86 26.49
C GLY A 214 4.55 -2.04 27.26
N GLY A 215 3.68 -1.29 26.59
CA GLY A 215 2.58 -0.57 27.19
C GLY A 215 1.45 -1.49 27.68
N SER A 216 0.55 -0.95 28.48
CA SER A 216 -0.63 -1.66 29.02
C SER A 216 -1.70 -1.89 27.94
N GLY A 217 -1.72 -1.04 26.90
CA GLY A 217 -2.77 -0.96 25.90
C GLY A 217 -4.00 -0.17 26.38
N ARG A 218 -3.88 0.56 27.50
CA ARG A 218 -4.94 1.39 28.09
C ARG A 218 -4.57 2.86 28.17
N GLU A 219 -3.51 3.25 27.50
CA GLU A 219 -3.01 4.62 27.45
C GLU A 219 -3.96 5.57 26.72
N PHE A 220 -4.90 5.03 25.93
CA PHE A 220 -5.96 5.78 25.26
C PHE A 220 -7.33 5.40 25.82
N THR A 221 -8.19 6.39 26.06
CA THR A 221 -9.59 6.15 26.39
C THR A 221 -10.36 5.62 25.16
N PRO A 222 -11.46 4.86 25.34
CA PRO A 222 -12.31 4.43 24.23
C PRO A 222 -12.77 5.59 23.34
N GLN A 223 -13.18 6.73 23.95
CA GLN A 223 -13.64 7.92 23.25
C GLN A 223 -12.51 8.57 22.42
N ALA A 224 -11.26 8.52 22.92
CA ALA A 224 -10.11 9.00 22.14
C ALA A 224 -9.85 8.09 20.92
N CYS A 225 -9.95 6.77 21.07
CA CYS A 225 -9.82 5.83 19.97
C CYS A 225 -10.93 6.02 18.91
N GLU A 226 -12.18 6.20 19.34
CA GLU A 226 -13.31 6.49 18.45
C GLU A 226 -13.08 7.78 17.66
N ARG A 227 -12.63 8.84 18.34
CA ARG A 227 -12.35 10.11 17.70
C ARG A 227 -11.19 10.01 16.70
N ILE A 228 -10.13 9.29 17.06
CA ILE A 228 -9.02 9.02 16.12
C ILE A 228 -9.53 8.23 14.91
N ALA A 229 -10.41 7.26 15.10
CA ALA A 229 -11.00 6.48 14.01
C ALA A 229 -11.80 7.36 13.04
N GLU A 230 -12.64 8.25 13.57
CA GLU A 230 -13.43 9.21 12.78
C GLU A 230 -12.54 10.12 11.92
N ILE A 231 -11.52 10.74 12.52
CA ILE A 231 -10.64 11.68 11.83
C ILE A 231 -9.73 10.99 10.82
N SER A 232 -9.14 9.86 11.21
CA SER A 232 -8.23 9.10 10.36
C SER A 232 -8.95 8.29 9.28
N GLN A 233 -10.27 8.15 9.37
CA GLN A 233 -11.10 7.28 8.53
C GLN A 233 -10.50 5.86 8.42
N GLY A 234 -9.85 5.40 9.48
CA GLY A 234 -9.25 4.08 9.56
C GLY A 234 -7.97 3.88 8.72
N VAL A 235 -7.34 4.96 8.25
CA VAL A 235 -6.05 4.89 7.55
C VAL A 235 -4.91 4.75 8.57
N PRO A 236 -4.15 3.63 8.61
CA PRO A 236 -3.14 3.36 9.64
C PRO A 236 -2.10 4.46 9.82
N ARG A 237 -1.65 5.07 8.72
CA ARG A 237 -0.69 6.17 8.75
C ARG A 237 -1.23 7.39 9.49
N LEU A 238 -2.50 7.73 9.26
CA LEU A 238 -3.17 8.85 9.91
C LEU A 238 -3.46 8.54 11.39
N VAL A 239 -3.86 7.29 11.70
CA VAL A 239 -3.99 6.81 13.08
C VAL A 239 -2.68 6.99 13.83
N ASN A 240 -1.55 6.53 13.24
CA ASN A 240 -0.24 6.68 13.86
C ASN A 240 0.12 8.14 14.12
N GLN A 241 -0.08 9.00 13.14
CA GLN A 241 0.25 10.42 13.24
C GLN A 241 -0.55 11.09 14.34
N LEU A 242 -1.86 10.88 14.39
CA LEU A 242 -2.74 11.49 15.37
C LEU A 242 -2.50 10.92 16.79
N ALA A 243 -2.28 9.61 16.89
CA ALA A 243 -1.98 8.95 18.15
C ALA A 243 -0.62 9.38 18.72
N ASP A 244 0.42 9.50 17.88
CA ASP A 244 1.75 9.96 18.30
C ASP A 244 1.72 11.38 18.86
N MET A 245 1.04 12.30 18.15
CA MET A 245 0.85 13.67 18.60
C MET A 245 0.02 13.74 19.89
N SER A 246 -1.02 12.91 20.01
CA SER A 246 -1.85 12.87 21.23
C SER A 246 -1.06 12.38 22.44
N MET A 247 -0.16 11.41 22.30
CA MET A 247 0.74 10.99 23.38
C MET A 247 1.72 12.11 23.78
N LEU A 248 2.25 12.83 22.80
CA LEU A 248 3.12 13.98 23.04
C LEU A 248 2.39 15.07 23.86
N TYR A 249 1.13 15.36 23.52
CA TYR A 249 0.30 16.33 24.23
C TYR A 249 -0.08 15.88 25.64
N ALA A 250 -0.41 14.62 25.83
CA ALA A 250 -0.69 14.05 27.15
C ALA A 250 0.56 14.15 28.05
N TRP A 251 1.72 13.82 27.52
CA TRP A 251 2.99 13.99 28.22
C TRP A 251 3.26 15.44 28.61
N SER A 252 3.06 16.40 27.70
CA SER A 252 3.27 17.83 27.97
C SER A 252 2.34 18.36 29.08
N LYS A 253 1.17 17.76 29.23
CA LYS A 253 0.19 18.08 30.28
C LYS A 253 0.37 17.20 31.54
N ASN A 254 1.41 16.38 31.59
CA ASN A 254 1.67 15.40 32.66
C ASN A 254 0.48 14.46 32.92
N SER A 255 -0.25 14.07 31.86
CA SER A 255 -1.37 13.14 31.90
C SER A 255 -0.91 11.73 31.50
N GLY A 256 -1.12 10.74 32.37
CA GLY A 256 -0.80 9.33 32.09
C GLY A 256 -1.79 8.65 31.12
N GLU A 257 -2.80 9.38 30.65
CA GLU A 257 -3.84 8.87 29.75
C GLU A 257 -4.18 9.89 28.67
N VAL A 258 -4.43 9.41 27.45
CA VAL A 258 -4.88 10.20 26.30
C VAL A 258 -6.41 10.13 26.23
N GLY A 259 -7.07 11.20 26.67
CA GLY A 259 -8.51 11.38 26.54
C GLY A 259 -8.91 12.11 25.24
N ILE A 260 -10.21 12.14 24.95
CA ILE A 260 -10.77 12.85 23.79
C ILE A 260 -10.35 14.33 23.74
N GLY A 261 -10.31 15.00 24.89
CA GLY A 261 -9.88 16.42 24.98
C GLY A 261 -8.43 16.65 24.56
N THR A 262 -7.57 15.63 24.68
CA THR A 262 -6.18 15.68 24.20
C THR A 262 -6.15 15.60 22.68
N VAL A 263 -6.93 14.69 22.09
CA VAL A 263 -7.08 14.55 20.64
C VAL A 263 -7.62 15.86 20.03
N GLU A 264 -8.66 16.44 20.62
CA GLU A 264 -9.22 17.71 20.16
C GLU A 264 -8.22 18.88 20.25
N SER A 265 -7.34 18.88 21.28
CA SER A 265 -6.29 19.89 21.37
C SER A 265 -5.28 19.79 20.22
N VAL A 266 -4.88 18.56 19.84
CA VAL A 266 -3.98 18.33 18.67
C VAL A 266 -4.62 18.82 17.38
N LEU A 267 -5.93 18.58 17.20
CA LEU A 267 -6.66 19.02 16.01
C LEU A 267 -6.81 20.53 15.96
N ALA A 268 -7.12 21.18 17.11
CA ALA A 268 -7.30 22.63 17.21
C ALA A 268 -6.02 23.41 16.92
N ASP A 269 -4.86 22.86 17.30
CA ASP A 269 -3.55 23.49 17.07
C ASP A 269 -3.03 23.33 15.63
N GLY A 270 -3.80 22.65 14.75
CA GLY A 270 -3.48 22.51 13.33
C GLY A 270 -2.22 21.68 13.03
N LEU A 271 -1.74 20.89 13.99
CA LEU A 271 -0.54 20.04 13.80
C LEU A 271 -0.83 18.77 12.98
N PHE A 272 -2.10 18.48 12.78
CA PHE A 272 -2.56 17.39 11.95
C PHE A 272 -3.00 17.95 10.59
N ILE A 273 -2.09 17.87 9.59
CA ILE A 273 -2.37 18.32 8.23
C ILE A 273 -2.93 17.12 7.47
N TRP A 274 -4.20 17.20 7.14
CA TRP A 274 -4.86 16.21 6.30
C TRP A 274 -5.95 16.86 5.45
N ASP A 275 -5.85 16.69 4.12
CA ASP A 275 -6.94 17.02 3.21
C ASP A 275 -8.01 15.94 3.31
N ARG A 276 -9.25 16.36 3.54
CA ARG A 276 -10.42 15.47 3.43
C ARG A 276 -10.68 15.21 1.94
N PRO A 277 -10.42 14.02 1.40
CA PRO A 277 -10.70 13.73 0.00
C PRO A 277 -12.21 13.77 -0.33
N ASP A 278 -13.08 13.68 0.67
CA ASP A 278 -14.51 13.37 0.49
C ASP A 278 -15.46 14.55 0.68
N ALA A 279 -14.99 15.77 0.90
CA ALA A 279 -15.87 16.93 1.05
C ALA A 279 -16.47 17.40 -0.30
N GLU A 280 -15.80 17.18 -1.39
CA GLU A 280 -16.28 17.54 -2.73
C GLU A 280 -17.15 16.45 -3.36
N GLU A 281 -16.83 15.16 -3.18
CA GLU A 281 -17.67 14.06 -3.68
C GLU A 281 -19.01 13.91 -2.93
N ALA A 282 -19.04 14.19 -1.63
CA ALA A 282 -20.29 14.19 -0.85
C ALA A 282 -21.20 15.38 -1.21
N ALA A 283 -20.64 16.50 -1.65
CA ALA A 283 -21.41 17.66 -2.10
C ALA A 283 -22.04 17.40 -3.49
N ASP A 284 -21.35 16.73 -4.39
CA ASP A 284 -21.88 16.36 -5.71
C ASP A 284 -22.94 15.25 -5.63
N ALA A 285 -22.78 14.29 -4.74
CA ALA A 285 -23.79 13.24 -4.51
C ALA A 285 -25.07 13.75 -3.85
N ALA A 286 -24.98 14.81 -3.02
CA ALA A 286 -26.14 15.44 -2.38
C ALA A 286 -26.83 16.49 -3.28
N GLY A 287 -26.15 17.02 -4.30
CA GLY A 287 -26.66 18.04 -5.23
C GLY A 287 -27.43 17.49 -6.44
N GLY A 288 -27.39 16.17 -6.69
CA GLY A 288 -27.96 15.54 -7.89
C GLY A 288 -29.47 15.19 -7.86
N GLY A 289 -30.22 15.54 -6.80
CA GLY A 289 -31.59 15.13 -6.57
C GLY A 289 -32.64 16.27 -6.63
N GLY A 290 -32.59 17.13 -7.65
CA GLY A 290 -33.57 18.22 -7.76
C GLY A 290 -33.96 18.59 -9.19
N ALA A 291 -35.21 18.23 -9.56
CA ALA A 291 -36.02 18.83 -10.60
C ALA A 291 -35.81 18.43 -12.06
N ARG A 292 -36.49 17.43 -12.50
CA ARG A 292 -37.14 17.41 -13.85
C ARG A 292 -38.56 16.88 -13.76
N GLY A 293 -39.52 17.77 -13.87
CA GLY A 293 -40.92 17.45 -13.98
C GLY A 293 -41.74 18.70 -14.11
N GLY A 294 -41.79 19.30 -15.28
CA GLY A 294 -42.78 20.28 -15.68
C GLY A 294 -43.38 19.86 -17.02
N PRO A 295 -44.74 19.87 -17.20
CA PRO A 295 -45.39 19.28 -18.34
C PRO A 295 -45.34 20.18 -19.58
N GLU A 296 -45.09 19.58 -20.74
CA GLU A 296 -45.28 20.18 -22.06
C GLU A 296 -46.76 20.47 -22.30
N ALA A 297 -47.08 21.72 -22.69
CA ALA A 297 -48.37 22.12 -23.26
C ALA A 297 -48.34 21.94 -24.80
N PRO A 298 -49.47 21.54 -25.43
CA PRO A 298 -49.48 21.27 -26.85
C PRO A 298 -49.59 22.56 -27.64
N SER A 299 -48.75 22.74 -28.67
CA SER A 299 -48.89 23.81 -29.67
C SER A 299 -49.86 23.39 -30.75
N GLU A 300 -50.90 24.21 -30.90
CA GLU A 300 -51.88 24.19 -31.98
C GLU A 300 -51.24 24.39 -33.35
N ARG A 301 -51.83 23.72 -34.32
CA ARG A 301 -51.63 23.94 -35.77
C ARG A 301 -52.29 25.24 -36.22
N SER A 302 -51.72 25.95 -37.11
CA SER A 302 -52.35 26.71 -38.18
C SER A 302 -51.39 27.03 -39.31
N GLU A 303 -51.84 26.61 -40.43
CA GLU A 303 -51.65 26.95 -41.85
C GLU A 303 -50.31 26.71 -42.54
#